data_e92d0ca3106708b74bc21eec2630f011
#
_entry.id   e92d0ca3106708b74bc21eec2630f011
#
_cell.length_a   1.000
_cell.length_b   1.000
_cell.length_c   1.000
_cell.angle_alpha   90.00
_cell.angle_beta   90.00
_cell.angle_gamma   90.00
#
_symmetry.space_group_name_H-M   'P 1'
#
loop_
_entity.id
_entity.type
_entity.pdbx_description
1 polymer ?
#
loop_
_entity_poly.entity_id
_entity_poly.type
_entity_poly.pdbx_seq_one_letter_code
_entity_poly.pdbx_strand_id
1 'polypeptide(L)'
;MREINGKTYIEEAPHDMQELLEIIEVLRSPDGCSWDREQTHESLKKCFMDETEEVMQAIDHQDDENLCEELGDVLLQVLLHAEIAKERGAFTFEDVVQGLSEKLIRRHPHVFGNVKRPETPEESLALWKEVKKREKEMKQRPDTE
;
A
#
# COMPACT_ATOMS: atom_id res chain seq x y z
N MET A 1 28.52 7.69 -10.70
CA MET A 1 27.19 7.78 -10.11
C MET A 1 27.25 8.58 -8.82
N ARG A 2 26.15 9.25 -8.50
CA ARG A 2 26.13 10.09 -7.32
C ARG A 2 25.97 9.27 -6.06
N GLU A 3 26.72 9.64 -5.03
CA GLU A 3 26.59 9.02 -3.71
C GLU A 3 25.67 9.87 -2.85
N ILE A 4 24.71 9.23 -2.18
CA ILE A 4 23.75 9.92 -1.33
C ILE A 4 23.76 9.23 0.02
N ASN A 5 24.11 9.98 1.08
CA ASN A 5 24.22 9.46 2.44
C ASN A 5 25.11 8.23 2.50
N GLY A 6 26.22 8.26 1.75
CA GLY A 6 27.19 7.18 1.75
C GLY A 6 26.80 5.97 0.92
N LYS A 7 25.77 6.09 0.10
CA LYS A 7 25.30 4.97 -0.72
C LYS A 7 25.11 5.40 -2.16
N THR A 8 25.45 4.49 -3.08
CA THR A 8 25.23 4.66 -4.51
C THR A 8 24.10 3.73 -4.92
N TYR A 9 23.10 4.28 -5.61
CA TYR A 9 21.93 3.51 -6.06
C TYR A 9 22.16 3.10 -7.51
N ILE A 10 22.18 1.79 -7.75
CA ILE A 10 22.52 1.23 -9.05
C ILE A 10 21.25 0.64 -9.66
N GLU A 11 20.89 1.13 -10.84
CA GLU A 11 19.60 0.81 -11.46
C GLU A 11 19.40 -0.70 -11.62
N GLU A 12 20.40 -1.42 -12.11
CA GLU A 12 20.22 -2.83 -12.45
C GLU A 12 20.53 -3.79 -11.29
N ALA A 13 20.92 -3.27 -10.14
CA ALA A 13 21.20 -4.13 -8.99
C ALA A 13 19.91 -4.76 -8.47
N PRO A 14 20.00 -5.90 -7.76
CA PRO A 14 18.81 -6.43 -7.10
C PRO A 14 18.30 -5.45 -6.05
N HIS A 15 16.99 -5.27 -6.00
CA HIS A 15 16.34 -4.34 -5.07
C HIS A 15 15.33 -5.08 -4.22
N ASP A 16 15.10 -4.59 -3.00
CA ASP A 16 14.07 -5.13 -2.12
C ASP A 16 13.22 -3.99 -1.58
N MET A 17 12.22 -4.32 -0.76
CA MET A 17 11.30 -3.32 -0.23
C MET A 17 12.03 -2.30 0.63
N GLN A 18 13.01 -2.74 1.42
CA GLN A 18 13.74 -1.82 2.29
C GLN A 18 14.46 -0.76 1.46
N GLU A 19 15.11 -1.16 0.39
CA GLU A 19 15.79 -0.19 -0.47
C GLU A 19 14.79 0.71 -1.18
N LEU A 20 13.65 0.16 -1.61
CA LEU A 20 12.63 0.99 -2.25
C LEU A 20 12.15 2.08 -1.30
N LEU A 21 11.94 1.74 -0.02
CA LEU A 21 11.56 2.73 0.98
C LEU A 21 12.64 3.81 1.14
N GLU A 22 13.90 3.42 1.11
CA GLU A 22 15.00 4.38 1.16
C GLU A 22 14.99 5.32 -0.04
N ILE A 23 14.73 4.76 -1.22
CA ILE A 23 14.64 5.57 -2.43
C ILE A 23 13.55 6.63 -2.30
N ILE A 24 12.39 6.24 -1.79
CA ILE A 24 11.28 7.19 -1.60
C ILE A 24 11.70 8.29 -0.62
N GLU A 25 12.35 7.91 0.47
CA GLU A 25 12.80 8.87 1.47
C GLU A 25 13.80 9.87 0.86
N VAL A 26 14.75 9.36 0.05
CA VAL A 26 15.72 10.22 -0.62
C VAL A 26 15.02 11.20 -1.56
N LEU A 27 14.05 10.72 -2.33
CA LEU A 27 13.35 11.58 -3.29
C LEU A 27 12.67 12.76 -2.60
N ARG A 28 12.17 12.56 -1.39
CA ARG A 28 11.51 13.63 -0.64
C ARG A 28 12.45 14.41 0.28
N SER A 29 13.73 14.06 0.29
CA SER A 29 14.72 14.74 1.13
C SER A 29 15.23 16.00 0.41
N PRO A 30 15.96 16.87 1.12
CA PRO A 30 16.55 18.05 0.47
C PRO A 30 17.50 17.70 -0.68
N ASP A 31 18.08 16.50 -0.65
CA ASP A 31 18.96 16.05 -1.73
C ASP A 31 18.22 15.36 -2.86
N GLY A 32 16.90 15.32 -2.78
CA GLY A 32 16.10 14.58 -3.74
C GLY A 32 15.49 15.45 -4.82
N CYS A 33 14.24 15.19 -5.15
CA CYS A 33 13.54 15.82 -6.25
C CYS A 33 12.58 16.87 -5.74
N SER A 34 12.71 18.10 -6.25
CA SER A 34 11.87 19.20 -5.78
C SER A 34 10.38 18.93 -6.03
N TRP A 35 10.05 18.28 -7.16
CA TRP A 35 8.66 17.96 -7.44
C TRP A 35 8.11 16.98 -6.40
N ASP A 36 8.88 15.92 -6.09
CA ASP A 36 8.46 14.94 -5.10
C ASP A 36 8.31 15.57 -3.72
N ARG A 37 9.22 16.49 -3.37
CA ARG A 37 9.16 17.14 -2.06
C ARG A 37 7.93 18.02 -1.89
N GLU A 38 7.42 18.58 -2.97
CA GLU A 38 6.29 19.48 -2.89
C GLU A 38 4.95 18.77 -2.81
N GLN A 39 4.92 17.46 -3.05
CA GLN A 39 3.65 16.75 -3.07
C GLN A 39 3.07 16.60 -1.68
N THR A 40 1.74 16.64 -1.62
CA THR A 40 0.97 16.43 -0.40
C THR A 40 -0.04 15.32 -0.64
N HIS A 41 -0.70 14.88 0.43
CA HIS A 41 -1.78 13.89 0.25
C HIS A 41 -2.80 14.39 -0.78
N GLU A 42 -3.16 15.67 -0.67
CA GLU A 42 -4.16 16.26 -1.57
C GLU A 42 -3.69 16.32 -3.01
N SER A 43 -2.43 16.76 -3.21
CA SER A 43 -1.94 16.92 -4.59
C SER A 43 -1.77 15.57 -5.30
N LEU A 44 -1.61 14.49 -4.54
CA LEU A 44 -1.42 13.17 -5.12
C LEU A 44 -2.72 12.41 -5.38
N LYS A 45 -3.87 12.98 -4.99
CA LYS A 45 -5.15 12.27 -5.15
C LYS A 45 -5.41 11.90 -6.62
N LYS A 46 -5.22 12.88 -7.52
CA LYS A 46 -5.48 12.63 -8.93
C LYS A 46 -4.48 11.61 -9.49
N CYS A 47 -3.21 11.72 -9.10
CA CYS A 47 -2.21 10.76 -9.55
C CYS A 47 -2.58 9.34 -9.14
N PHE A 48 -3.04 9.18 -7.88
CA PHE A 48 -3.43 7.86 -7.38
C PHE A 48 -4.58 7.29 -8.21
N MET A 49 -5.56 8.13 -8.53
CA MET A 49 -6.69 7.69 -9.35
C MET A 49 -6.24 7.33 -10.77
N ASP A 50 -5.37 8.16 -11.35
CA ASP A 50 -4.88 7.90 -12.70
C ASP A 50 -4.11 6.59 -12.78
N GLU A 51 -3.25 6.32 -11.79
CA GLU A 51 -2.47 5.08 -11.80
C GLU A 51 -3.38 3.86 -11.61
N THR A 52 -4.42 3.99 -10.78
CA THR A 52 -5.37 2.92 -10.59
C THR A 52 -6.11 2.63 -11.91
N GLU A 53 -6.48 3.68 -12.63
CA GLU A 53 -7.14 3.54 -13.92
C GLU A 53 -6.25 2.80 -14.93
N GLU A 54 -4.94 3.10 -14.91
CA GLU A 54 -4.02 2.43 -15.81
C GLU A 54 -3.88 0.95 -15.50
N VAL A 55 -3.98 0.59 -14.21
CA VAL A 55 -4.04 -0.82 -13.83
C VAL A 55 -5.27 -1.48 -14.42
N MET A 56 -6.43 -0.81 -14.34
CA MET A 56 -7.65 -1.36 -14.92
C MET A 56 -7.50 -1.60 -16.42
N GLN A 57 -6.91 -0.64 -17.14
CA GLN A 57 -6.71 -0.79 -18.56
C GLN A 57 -5.77 -1.95 -18.89
N ALA A 58 -4.69 -2.11 -18.10
CA ALA A 58 -3.77 -3.22 -18.33
C ALA A 58 -4.47 -4.56 -18.15
N ILE A 59 -5.36 -4.64 -17.15
CA ILE A 59 -6.16 -5.86 -16.94
C ILE A 59 -7.08 -6.11 -18.13
N ASP A 60 -7.78 -5.07 -18.59
CA ASP A 60 -8.70 -5.19 -19.72
C ASP A 60 -7.99 -5.65 -20.98
N HIS A 61 -6.76 -5.20 -21.19
CA HIS A 61 -5.99 -5.56 -22.37
C HIS A 61 -5.21 -6.86 -22.20
N GLN A 62 -5.30 -7.49 -21.04
CA GLN A 62 -4.59 -8.74 -20.75
C GLN A 62 -3.09 -8.61 -21.00
N ASP A 63 -2.54 -7.47 -20.64
CA ASP A 63 -1.14 -7.14 -20.88
C ASP A 63 -0.38 -7.25 -19.57
N ASP A 64 0.22 -8.43 -19.34
CA ASP A 64 0.87 -8.73 -18.06
C ASP A 64 2.10 -7.86 -17.81
N GLU A 65 2.86 -7.58 -18.84
CA GLU A 65 4.04 -6.73 -18.69
C GLU A 65 3.65 -5.34 -18.24
N ASN A 66 2.63 -4.78 -18.87
CA ASN A 66 2.13 -3.46 -18.49
C ASN A 66 1.47 -3.49 -17.12
N LEU A 67 0.75 -4.58 -16.80
CA LEU A 67 0.13 -4.71 -15.47
C LEU A 67 1.19 -4.68 -14.38
N CYS A 68 2.30 -5.37 -14.59
CA CYS A 68 3.40 -5.36 -13.61
C CYS A 68 3.91 -3.95 -13.40
N GLU A 69 4.11 -3.21 -14.49
CA GLU A 69 4.60 -1.83 -14.40
C GLU A 69 3.61 -0.93 -13.68
N GLU A 70 2.32 -1.04 -14.03
CA GLU A 70 1.30 -0.16 -13.45
C GLU A 70 1.06 -0.46 -11.97
N LEU A 71 1.20 -1.73 -11.57
CA LEU A 71 1.11 -2.06 -10.15
C LEU A 71 2.24 -1.40 -9.37
N GLY A 72 3.43 -1.30 -9.99
CA GLY A 72 4.52 -0.56 -9.38
C GLY A 72 4.17 0.91 -9.20
N ASP A 73 3.50 1.51 -10.18
CA ASP A 73 3.11 2.91 -10.09
C ASP A 73 2.06 3.13 -9.00
N VAL A 74 1.14 2.17 -8.81
CA VAL A 74 0.20 2.25 -7.68
C VAL A 74 0.93 2.09 -6.36
N LEU A 75 1.88 1.17 -6.29
CA LEU A 75 2.68 1.00 -5.08
C LEU A 75 3.44 2.29 -4.76
N LEU A 76 3.96 2.98 -5.78
CA LEU A 76 4.62 4.27 -5.57
C LEU A 76 3.70 5.24 -4.85
N GLN A 77 2.41 5.30 -5.23
CA GLN A 77 1.47 6.20 -4.59
C GLN A 77 1.30 5.85 -3.11
N VAL A 78 1.19 4.55 -2.81
CA VAL A 78 1.08 4.11 -1.42
C VAL A 78 2.31 4.54 -0.62
N LEU A 79 3.49 4.34 -1.18
CA LEU A 79 4.73 4.65 -0.49
C LEU A 79 4.93 6.16 -0.31
N LEU A 80 4.54 6.96 -1.29
CA LEU A 80 4.62 8.41 -1.17
C LEU A 80 3.70 8.90 -0.05
N HIS A 81 2.47 8.40 0.01
CA HIS A 81 1.56 8.78 1.08
C HIS A 81 2.10 8.37 2.45
N ALA A 82 2.67 7.16 2.54
CA ALA A 82 3.24 6.70 3.80
C ALA A 82 4.41 7.57 4.24
N GLU A 83 5.25 7.99 3.29
CA GLU A 83 6.39 8.85 3.62
C GLU A 83 5.90 10.23 4.07
N ILE A 84 4.90 10.78 3.39
CA ILE A 84 4.32 12.08 3.80
C ILE A 84 3.73 11.96 5.21
N ALA A 85 3.03 10.86 5.50
CA ALA A 85 2.45 10.66 6.82
C ALA A 85 3.53 10.53 7.89
N LYS A 86 4.65 9.87 7.56
CA LYS A 86 5.77 9.75 8.48
C LYS A 86 6.37 11.13 8.79
N GLU A 87 6.51 11.96 7.75
CA GLU A 87 7.09 13.30 7.92
C GLU A 87 6.28 14.15 8.88
N ARG A 88 4.97 14.00 8.89
CA ARG A 88 4.11 14.77 9.80
C ARG A 88 3.80 14.03 11.11
N GLY A 89 4.49 12.91 11.36
CA GLY A 89 4.37 12.21 12.62
C GLY A 89 3.08 11.44 12.81
N ALA A 90 2.37 11.10 11.72
CA ALA A 90 1.07 10.44 11.83
C ALA A 90 1.18 8.92 11.88
N PHE A 91 1.87 8.33 10.91
CA PHE A 91 2.11 6.88 10.88
C PHE A 91 3.21 6.58 9.87
N THR A 92 3.67 5.32 9.85
CA THR A 92 4.75 4.88 8.96
C THR A 92 4.24 3.81 8.02
N PHE A 93 5.07 3.47 7.03
CA PHE A 93 4.75 2.35 6.14
C PHE A 93 4.63 1.05 6.95
N GLU A 94 5.47 0.89 7.98
CA GLU A 94 5.39 -0.29 8.84
C GLU A 94 4.02 -0.38 9.51
N ASP A 95 3.45 0.76 9.89
CA ASP A 95 2.10 0.77 10.47
C ASP A 95 1.06 0.32 9.43
N VAL A 96 1.23 0.71 8.17
CA VAL A 96 0.33 0.27 7.11
C VAL A 96 0.42 -1.25 6.95
N VAL A 97 1.63 -1.78 6.93
CA VAL A 97 1.85 -3.22 6.80
C VAL A 97 1.25 -3.97 8.00
N GLN A 98 1.53 -3.47 9.20
CA GLN A 98 1.04 -4.12 10.42
C GLN A 98 -0.49 -4.14 10.45
N GLY A 99 -1.12 -3.02 10.16
CA GLY A 99 -2.57 -2.93 10.20
C GLY A 99 -3.23 -3.84 9.16
N LEU A 100 -2.68 -3.87 7.96
CA LEU A 100 -3.23 -4.73 6.92
C LEU A 100 -3.04 -6.21 7.29
N SER A 101 -1.86 -6.57 7.80
CA SER A 101 -1.58 -7.96 8.17
C SER A 101 -2.52 -8.44 9.27
N GLU A 102 -2.70 -7.63 10.31
CA GLU A 102 -3.61 -7.98 11.40
C GLU A 102 -5.03 -8.14 10.89
N LYS A 103 -5.46 -7.23 10.03
CA LYS A 103 -6.81 -7.27 9.48
C LYS A 103 -7.04 -8.56 8.66
N LEU A 104 -6.08 -8.92 7.83
CA LEU A 104 -6.22 -10.10 6.98
C LEU A 104 -6.27 -11.38 7.82
N ILE A 105 -5.42 -11.47 8.83
CA ILE A 105 -5.41 -12.64 9.71
C ILE A 105 -6.73 -12.73 10.49
N ARG A 106 -7.17 -11.59 11.03
CA ARG A 106 -8.40 -11.55 11.82
C ARG A 106 -9.64 -11.86 10.98
N ARG A 107 -9.66 -11.38 9.74
CA ARG A 107 -10.83 -11.55 8.87
C ARG A 107 -10.90 -12.89 8.17
N HIS A 108 -9.89 -13.72 8.36
CA HIS A 108 -9.88 -15.06 7.79
C HIS A 108 -9.66 -16.10 8.88
N PRO A 109 -10.58 -16.17 9.87
CA PRO A 109 -10.42 -17.13 10.97
C PRO A 109 -10.53 -18.57 10.51
N HIS A 110 -11.08 -18.80 9.31
CA HIS A 110 -11.15 -20.12 8.71
C HIS A 110 -9.82 -20.56 8.12
N VAL A 111 -8.87 -19.64 7.97
CA VAL A 111 -7.54 -19.96 7.45
C VAL A 111 -6.52 -19.94 8.59
N PHE A 112 -6.52 -18.88 9.39
CA PHE A 112 -5.49 -18.64 10.40
C PHE A 112 -5.96 -19.00 11.82
N GLY A 113 -7.25 -19.31 11.99
CA GLY A 113 -7.80 -19.64 13.29
C GLY A 113 -8.46 -21.02 13.26
N ASN A 114 -9.45 -21.20 14.12
CA ASN A 114 -10.09 -22.51 14.30
C ASN A 114 -11.51 -22.60 13.76
N VAL A 115 -11.95 -21.59 13.01
CA VAL A 115 -13.27 -21.61 12.41
C VAL A 115 -13.26 -22.54 11.21
N LYS A 116 -14.35 -23.30 11.03
CA LYS A 116 -14.46 -24.23 9.91
C LYS A 116 -14.36 -23.47 8.59
N ARG A 117 -13.63 -24.07 7.65
CA ARG A 117 -13.48 -23.44 6.32
C ARG A 117 -14.80 -23.52 5.56
N PRO A 118 -15.25 -22.38 5.02
CA PRO A 118 -16.39 -22.38 4.11
C PRO A 118 -16.08 -23.19 2.86
N GLU A 119 -17.11 -23.74 2.24
CA GLU A 119 -16.92 -24.58 1.06
C GLU A 119 -17.14 -23.85 -0.24
N THR A 120 -17.72 -22.64 -0.19
CA THR A 120 -17.97 -21.85 -1.40
C THR A 120 -17.48 -20.44 -1.22
N PRO A 121 -17.19 -19.75 -2.34
CA PRO A 121 -16.81 -18.33 -2.25
C PRO A 121 -17.88 -17.45 -1.60
N GLU A 122 -19.16 -17.80 -1.80
CA GLU A 122 -20.26 -17.04 -1.19
C GLU A 122 -20.25 -17.15 0.32
N GLU A 123 -19.97 -18.35 0.83
CA GLU A 123 -19.88 -18.55 2.28
C GLU A 123 -18.66 -17.84 2.86
N SER A 124 -17.54 -17.81 2.11
CA SER A 124 -16.36 -17.08 2.54
C SER A 124 -16.65 -15.59 2.62
N LEU A 125 -17.35 -15.05 1.64
CA LEU A 125 -17.71 -13.63 1.64
C LEU A 125 -18.63 -13.31 2.81
N ALA A 126 -19.58 -14.18 3.10
CA ALA A 126 -20.49 -13.98 4.23
C ALA A 126 -19.74 -13.97 5.55
N LEU A 127 -18.77 -14.87 5.71
CA LEU A 127 -17.95 -14.91 6.92
C LEU A 127 -17.15 -13.64 7.06
N TRP A 128 -16.55 -13.17 5.98
CA TRP A 128 -15.77 -11.95 5.99
C TRP A 128 -16.62 -10.74 6.42
N LYS A 129 -17.84 -10.66 5.89
CA LYS A 129 -18.75 -9.58 6.26
C LYS A 129 -19.15 -9.66 7.72
N GLU A 130 -19.35 -10.88 8.24
CA GLU A 130 -19.68 -11.06 9.64
C GLU A 130 -18.55 -10.61 10.55
N VAL A 131 -17.30 -10.95 10.19
CA VAL A 131 -16.16 -10.53 10.98
C VAL A 131 -16.03 -9.02 10.98
N LYS A 132 -16.21 -8.37 9.83
CA LYS A 132 -16.20 -6.92 9.75
C LYS A 132 -17.26 -6.30 10.64
N LYS A 133 -18.45 -6.88 10.65
CA LYS A 133 -19.55 -6.36 11.48
C LYS A 133 -19.20 -6.44 12.95
N ARG A 134 -18.61 -7.57 13.37
CA ARG A 134 -18.21 -7.73 14.77
C ARG A 134 -17.14 -6.73 15.17
N GLU A 135 -16.21 -6.44 14.26
CA GLU A 135 -15.17 -5.47 14.53
C GLU A 135 -15.76 -4.10 14.81
N LYS A 136 -16.77 -3.69 14.02
CA LYS A 136 -17.41 -2.41 14.23
C LYS A 136 -18.13 -2.37 15.56
N GLU A 137 -18.83 -3.45 15.92
CA GLU A 137 -19.57 -3.50 17.18
C GLU A 137 -18.63 -3.46 18.37
N MET A 138 -17.50 -4.17 18.28
CA MET A 138 -16.54 -4.19 19.39
C MET A 138 -15.89 -2.83 19.62
N LYS A 139 -15.70 -2.07 18.56
CA LYS A 139 -15.14 -0.73 18.70
C LYS A 139 -16.12 0.25 19.27
N GLN A 140 -17.43 -0.09 19.21
CA GLN A 140 -18.49 0.80 19.68
C GLN A 140 -18.36 2.19 19.07
N ARG A 141 -17.86 2.26 17.85
CA ARG A 141 -17.73 3.51 17.17
C ARG A 141 -18.91 3.74 16.33
N PRO A 142 -19.45 4.87 16.42
CA PRO A 142 -20.44 5.20 15.46
C PRO A 142 -19.71 5.23 14.18
N ASP A 143 -19.69 4.73 13.37
CA ASP A 143 -19.09 4.74 12.33
C ASP A 143 -18.47 5.45 11.61
N THR A 144 -18.07 5.37 11.35
CA THR A 144 -17.34 6.14 10.67
C THR A 144 -17.00 5.54 9.45
N GLU A 145 -17.03 5.19 8.97
CA GLU A 145 -16.75 4.83 7.90
C GLU A 145 -16.93 4.22 7.40
#